data_9b89c84854b2bd3e57e531ae01b5f0d6
#
_entry.id   9b89c84854b2bd3e57e531ae01b5f0d6
#
_cell.length_a   1.000
_cell.length_b   1.000
_cell.length_c   1.000
_cell.angle_alpha   90.00
_cell.angle_beta   90.00
_cell.angle_gamma   90.00
#
_symmetry.space_group_name_H-M   'P 1'
#
loop_
_entity.id
_entity.type
_entity.pdbx_description
1 polymer ?
#
loop_
_entity_poly.entity_id
_entity_poly.type
_entity_poly.pdbx_seq_one_letter_code
_entity_poly.pdbx_strand_id
1 'polypeptide(L)'
;MSLELLVERWEDQRTIKNLMGKYVNCLLLNRQGEIFESFFSKMPDVCLTFNDGSYIGSDAVKGYFDAIVTRNLLSAQLLQKRLPEKLGGKSDEELYGIGPFHVKPLTAPVIEVAADGETAKGLWFCLGCNAEVTTRGPEASWTWGYFAGDFIYEGDDWKIWHLQYLNDIDSLCGQSWGKEVTPYPEEDAFKPLGEFEMPPYTVAEAVRPLYRVDRPLTLTPRIPEPYDTFANTFSYGKEAAR
;
A
#
# COMPACT_ATOMS: atom_id res chain seq x y z
N MET A 1 -9.01 -16.46 -30.60
CA MET A 1 -9.72 -15.76 -29.52
C MET A 1 -10.93 -15.09 -30.13
N SER A 2 -12.15 -15.28 -29.57
CA SER A 2 -13.36 -14.61 -30.05
C SER A 2 -13.34 -13.11 -29.70
N LEU A 3 -14.16 -12.30 -30.40
CA LEU A 3 -14.27 -10.88 -30.07
C LEU A 3 -14.88 -10.68 -28.67
N GLU A 4 -15.83 -11.51 -28.31
CA GLU A 4 -16.45 -11.50 -26.98
C GLU A 4 -15.40 -11.68 -25.87
N LEU A 5 -14.53 -12.69 -25.97
CA LEU A 5 -13.47 -12.93 -25.01
C LEU A 5 -12.46 -11.76 -24.94
N LEU A 6 -12.17 -11.09 -26.05
CA LEU A 6 -11.32 -9.90 -26.04
C LEU A 6 -11.97 -8.74 -25.30
N VAL A 7 -13.27 -8.55 -25.47
CA VAL A 7 -14.04 -7.50 -24.76
C VAL A 7 -14.08 -7.80 -23.27
N GLU A 8 -14.36 -9.04 -22.87
CA GLU A 8 -14.34 -9.46 -21.45
C GLU A 8 -12.99 -9.17 -20.80
N ARG A 9 -11.88 -9.56 -21.45
CA ARG A 9 -10.51 -9.29 -20.95
C ARG A 9 -10.24 -7.80 -20.77
N TRP A 10 -10.72 -6.98 -21.69
CA TRP A 10 -10.53 -5.55 -21.62
C TRP A 10 -11.35 -4.91 -20.47
N GLU A 11 -12.58 -5.38 -20.26
CA GLU A 11 -13.42 -4.96 -19.14
C GLU A 11 -12.80 -5.39 -17.79
N ASP A 12 -12.23 -6.59 -17.68
CA ASP A 12 -11.50 -7.06 -16.51
C ASP A 12 -10.31 -6.15 -16.19
N GLN A 13 -9.46 -5.87 -17.18
CA GLN A 13 -8.32 -4.96 -17.00
C GLN A 13 -8.78 -3.56 -16.58
N ARG A 14 -9.88 -3.05 -17.16
CA ARG A 14 -10.46 -1.76 -16.81
C ARG A 14 -10.97 -1.76 -15.36
N THR A 15 -11.62 -2.83 -14.96
CA THR A 15 -12.16 -2.99 -13.60
C THR A 15 -11.03 -3.03 -12.56
N ILE A 16 -9.97 -3.80 -12.82
CA ILE A 16 -8.78 -3.86 -11.95
C ILE A 16 -8.07 -2.49 -11.87
N LYS A 17 -7.93 -1.76 -12.98
CA LYS A 17 -7.40 -0.38 -12.96
C LYS A 17 -8.23 0.53 -12.08
N ASN A 18 -9.56 0.46 -12.20
CA ASN A 18 -10.48 1.27 -11.40
C ASN A 18 -10.44 0.88 -9.92
N LEU A 19 -10.33 -0.41 -9.60
CA LEU A 19 -10.19 -0.90 -8.23
C LEU A 19 -8.93 -0.32 -7.58
N MET A 20 -7.78 -0.43 -8.24
CA MET A 20 -6.53 0.15 -7.73
C MET A 20 -6.57 1.68 -7.67
N GLY A 21 -7.22 2.32 -8.63
CA GLY A 21 -7.46 3.77 -8.58
C GLY A 21 -8.29 4.18 -7.37
N LYS A 22 -9.38 3.46 -7.06
CA LYS A 22 -10.19 3.70 -5.85
C LYS A 22 -9.39 3.46 -4.57
N TYR A 23 -8.60 2.38 -4.53
CA TYR A 23 -7.71 2.05 -3.40
C TYR A 23 -6.78 3.23 -3.06
N VAL A 24 -6.01 3.74 -4.03
CA VAL A 24 -5.08 4.85 -3.75
C VAL A 24 -5.79 6.17 -3.43
N ASN A 25 -7.00 6.40 -3.96
CA ASN A 25 -7.82 7.55 -3.55
C ASN A 25 -8.32 7.41 -2.10
N CYS A 26 -8.64 6.21 -1.63
CA CYS A 26 -8.96 5.99 -0.21
C CYS A 26 -7.75 6.31 0.70
N LEU A 27 -6.52 5.99 0.27
CA LEU A 27 -5.31 6.40 1.00
C LEU A 27 -5.18 7.92 1.08
N LEU A 28 -5.37 8.63 -0.04
CA LEU A 28 -5.29 10.09 -0.11
C LEU A 28 -6.36 10.77 0.77
N LEU A 29 -7.57 10.22 0.79
CA LEU A 29 -8.70 10.77 1.52
C LEU A 29 -8.74 10.34 3.00
N ASN A 30 -7.71 9.67 3.49
CA ASN A 30 -7.63 9.10 4.84
C ASN A 30 -8.80 8.16 5.20
N ARG A 31 -9.32 7.40 4.21
CA ARG A 31 -10.42 6.44 4.36
C ARG A 31 -9.93 5.00 4.53
N GLN A 32 -8.82 4.80 5.27
CA GLN A 32 -8.18 3.50 5.43
C GLN A 32 -9.10 2.45 6.08
N GLY A 33 -9.98 2.86 6.98
CA GLY A 33 -10.94 1.94 7.64
C GLY A 33 -11.92 1.23 6.70
N GLU A 34 -12.11 1.74 5.47
CA GLU A 34 -13.00 1.15 4.48
C GLU A 34 -12.28 0.22 3.52
N ILE A 35 -10.93 0.26 3.50
CA ILE A 35 -10.13 -0.36 2.44
C ILE A 35 -10.29 -1.87 2.42
N PHE A 36 -10.15 -2.53 3.58
CA PHE A 36 -10.18 -3.99 3.63
C PHE A 36 -11.52 -4.54 3.14
N GLU A 37 -12.62 -4.03 3.68
CA GLU A 37 -13.96 -4.51 3.32
C GLU A 37 -14.35 -4.20 1.88
N SER A 38 -13.87 -3.07 1.34
CA SER A 38 -14.24 -2.63 0.00
C SER A 38 -13.44 -3.34 -1.10
N PHE A 39 -12.15 -3.60 -0.87
CA PHE A 39 -11.24 -3.95 -1.95
C PHE A 39 -10.56 -5.30 -1.81
N PHE A 40 -10.37 -5.81 -0.59
CA PHE A 40 -9.63 -7.05 -0.37
C PHE A 40 -10.51 -8.28 -0.44
N SER A 41 -9.94 -9.39 -0.92
CA SER A 41 -10.52 -10.72 -0.87
C SER A 41 -10.65 -11.22 0.56
N LYS A 42 -11.58 -12.17 0.77
CA LYS A 42 -11.76 -12.88 2.04
C LYS A 42 -11.01 -14.22 2.07
N MET A 43 -10.15 -14.48 1.09
CA MET A 43 -9.32 -15.67 1.06
C MET A 43 -8.40 -15.72 2.30
N PRO A 44 -8.17 -16.91 2.88
CA PRO A 44 -7.42 -17.05 4.13
C PRO A 44 -5.94 -16.63 4.02
N ASP A 45 -5.39 -16.64 2.82
CA ASP A 45 -4.03 -16.25 2.51
C ASP A 45 -3.91 -14.84 1.92
N VAL A 46 -4.98 -14.03 2.00
CA VAL A 46 -4.92 -12.61 1.63
C VAL A 46 -3.74 -11.94 2.31
N CYS A 47 -2.97 -11.13 1.58
CA CYS A 47 -1.81 -10.48 2.18
C CYS A 47 -1.57 -9.05 1.69
N LEU A 48 -0.88 -8.29 2.56
CA LEU A 48 -0.34 -6.97 2.29
C LEU A 48 1.13 -6.95 2.69
N THR A 49 2.00 -6.71 1.71
CA THR A 49 3.45 -6.80 1.85
C THR A 49 4.11 -5.45 1.64
N PHE A 50 5.07 -5.14 2.49
CA PHE A 50 5.96 -3.97 2.42
C PHE A 50 7.41 -4.43 2.29
N ASN A 51 8.35 -3.48 2.23
CA ASN A 51 9.78 -3.78 2.11
C ASN A 51 10.29 -4.74 3.19
N ASP A 52 9.80 -4.62 4.43
CA ASP A 52 10.37 -5.27 5.61
C ASP A 52 9.51 -6.42 6.15
N GLY A 53 8.34 -6.67 5.55
CA GLY A 53 7.49 -7.76 6.01
C GLY A 53 6.09 -7.76 5.43
N SER A 54 5.32 -8.76 5.85
CA SER A 54 3.97 -9.02 5.33
C SER A 54 2.95 -9.22 6.45
N TYR A 55 1.77 -8.69 6.24
CA TYR A 55 0.55 -9.02 6.98
C TYR A 55 -0.20 -10.09 6.19
N ILE A 56 -0.41 -11.27 6.77
CA ILE A 56 -1.04 -12.41 6.10
C ILE A 56 -2.31 -12.82 6.85
N GLY A 57 -3.39 -12.98 6.12
CA GLY A 57 -4.72 -13.29 6.63
C GLY A 57 -5.57 -12.05 6.87
N SER A 58 -6.88 -12.23 6.82
CA SER A 58 -7.87 -11.15 6.89
C SER A 58 -7.71 -10.27 8.14
N ASP A 59 -7.52 -10.90 9.31
CA ASP A 59 -7.39 -10.17 10.58
C ASP A 59 -6.12 -9.30 10.60
N ALA A 60 -5.00 -9.81 10.06
CA ALA A 60 -3.74 -9.08 10.03
C ALA A 60 -3.81 -7.89 9.05
N VAL A 61 -4.34 -8.11 7.84
CA VAL A 61 -4.48 -7.03 6.83
C VAL A 61 -5.47 -5.96 7.31
N LYS A 62 -6.62 -6.38 7.87
CA LYS A 62 -7.59 -5.45 8.45
C LYS A 62 -6.98 -4.68 9.64
N GLY A 63 -6.30 -5.39 10.55
CA GLY A 63 -5.64 -4.80 11.71
C GLY A 63 -4.62 -3.74 11.34
N TYR A 64 -3.87 -3.91 10.22
CA TYR A 64 -2.99 -2.88 9.69
C TYR A 64 -3.75 -1.60 9.34
N PHE A 65 -4.86 -1.68 8.60
CA PHE A 65 -5.63 -0.49 8.22
C PHE A 65 -6.30 0.18 9.42
N ASP A 66 -6.82 -0.58 10.37
CA ASP A 66 -7.41 -0.07 11.62
C ASP A 66 -6.34 0.68 12.46
N ALA A 67 -5.11 0.17 12.49
CA ALA A 67 -3.99 0.85 13.15
C ALA A 67 -3.62 2.17 12.47
N ILE A 68 -3.64 2.23 11.13
CA ILE A 68 -3.41 3.48 10.40
C ILE A 68 -4.49 4.52 10.73
N VAL A 69 -5.76 4.12 10.82
CA VAL A 69 -6.86 5.03 11.24
C VAL A 69 -6.57 5.61 12.63
N THR A 70 -6.19 4.77 13.58
CA THR A 70 -5.84 5.18 14.95
C THR A 70 -4.64 6.15 14.95
N ARG A 71 -3.57 5.82 14.23
CA ARG A 71 -2.38 6.67 14.10
C ARG A 71 -2.72 8.05 13.52
N ASN A 72 -3.54 8.08 12.48
CA ASN A 72 -3.94 9.33 11.84
C ASN A 72 -4.73 10.24 12.79
N LEU A 73 -5.63 9.66 13.60
CA LEU A 73 -6.37 10.41 14.60
C LEU A 73 -5.43 10.96 15.69
N LEU A 74 -4.51 10.16 16.21
CA LEU A 74 -3.51 10.62 17.20
C LEU A 74 -2.65 11.75 16.63
N SER A 75 -2.26 11.67 15.36
CA SER A 75 -1.52 12.73 14.66
C SER A 75 -2.33 14.03 14.59
N ALA A 76 -3.64 13.95 14.30
CA ALA A 76 -4.52 15.11 14.26
C ALA A 76 -4.72 15.72 15.66
N GLN A 77 -4.87 14.90 16.70
CA GLN A 77 -4.94 15.34 18.10
C GLN A 77 -3.63 16.02 18.55
N LEU A 78 -2.49 15.55 18.08
CA LEU A 78 -1.21 16.23 18.32
C LEU A 78 -1.17 17.60 17.66
N LEU A 79 -1.66 17.73 16.43
CA LEU A 79 -1.81 19.04 15.76
C LEU A 79 -2.77 19.95 16.50
N GLN A 80 -3.89 19.43 17.00
CA GLN A 80 -4.84 20.22 17.80
C GLN A 80 -4.18 20.85 19.03
N LYS A 81 -3.32 20.09 19.72
CA LYS A 81 -2.55 20.61 20.87
C LYS A 81 -1.54 21.69 20.48
N ARG A 82 -1.00 21.62 19.26
CA ARG A 82 0.00 22.58 18.76
C ARG A 82 -0.61 23.82 18.11
N LEU A 83 -1.82 23.70 17.61
CA LEU A 83 -2.54 24.77 16.89
C LEU A 83 -3.92 25.00 17.52
N PRO A 84 -3.98 25.31 18.84
CA PRO A 84 -5.25 25.42 19.54
C PRO A 84 -6.16 26.54 19.00
N GLU A 85 -5.58 27.59 18.42
CA GLU A 85 -6.31 28.69 17.79
C GLU A 85 -7.05 28.28 16.50
N LYS A 86 -6.60 27.18 15.85
CA LYS A 86 -7.20 26.69 14.60
C LYS A 86 -8.03 25.44 14.79
N LEU A 87 -7.60 24.55 15.67
CA LEU A 87 -8.15 23.21 15.83
C LEU A 87 -8.75 22.96 17.23
N GLY A 88 -8.59 23.89 18.16
CA GLY A 88 -9.13 23.76 19.52
C GLY A 88 -10.63 23.56 19.51
N GLY A 89 -11.13 22.66 20.38
CA GLY A 89 -12.55 22.38 20.52
C GLY A 89 -13.18 21.47 19.45
N LYS A 90 -12.41 21.06 18.42
CA LYS A 90 -12.89 20.09 17.44
C LYS A 90 -13.01 18.70 18.04
N SER A 91 -14.08 17.98 17.68
CA SER A 91 -14.25 16.57 18.02
C SER A 91 -13.30 15.68 17.19
N ASP A 92 -13.13 14.41 17.56
CA ASP A 92 -12.34 13.44 16.82
C ASP A 92 -12.87 13.23 15.40
N GLU A 93 -14.18 13.32 15.17
CA GLU A 93 -14.80 13.27 13.86
C GLU A 93 -14.39 14.47 12.98
N GLU A 94 -14.33 15.67 13.57
CA GLU A 94 -13.91 16.89 12.87
C GLU A 94 -12.39 16.95 12.65
N LEU A 95 -11.62 16.19 13.42
CA LEU A 95 -10.17 16.05 13.27
C LEU A 95 -9.82 14.98 12.23
N TYR A 96 -10.72 14.06 11.94
CA TYR A 96 -10.46 12.95 11.02
C TYR A 96 -10.02 13.46 9.64
N GLY A 97 -8.91 12.95 9.16
CA GLY A 97 -8.32 13.37 7.88
C GLY A 97 -7.45 14.64 7.94
N ILE A 98 -7.31 15.26 9.13
CA ILE A 98 -6.39 16.39 9.31
C ILE A 98 -4.99 15.90 9.63
N GLY A 99 -4.01 16.39 8.90
CA GLY A 99 -2.58 16.17 9.16
C GLY A 99 -1.90 15.27 8.13
N PRO A 100 -2.09 13.95 8.16
CA PRO A 100 -1.44 13.05 7.20
C PRO A 100 -1.88 13.29 5.76
N PHE A 101 -0.91 13.18 4.84
CA PHE A 101 -1.14 13.35 3.42
C PHE A 101 -0.37 12.27 2.65
N HIS A 102 -1.07 11.45 1.86
CA HIS A 102 -0.49 10.33 1.13
C HIS A 102 -0.98 10.33 -0.31
N VAL A 103 -0.17 10.82 -1.22
CA VAL A 103 -0.43 10.75 -2.66
C VAL A 103 0.36 9.61 -3.27
N LYS A 104 -0.32 8.69 -3.92
CA LYS A 104 0.25 7.48 -4.53
C LYS A 104 -0.25 7.33 -5.98
N PRO A 105 0.16 8.21 -6.92
CA PRO A 105 -0.25 8.08 -8.31
C PRO A 105 0.26 6.78 -8.91
N LEU A 106 -0.63 6.05 -9.57
CA LEU A 106 -0.32 4.80 -10.28
C LEU A 106 -0.06 5.11 -11.75
N THR A 107 1.07 4.67 -12.27
CA THR A 107 1.46 4.92 -13.65
C THR A 107 1.83 3.63 -14.37
N ALA A 108 1.71 3.65 -15.71
CA ALA A 108 2.17 2.58 -16.61
C ALA A 108 1.80 1.16 -16.13
N PRO A 109 0.50 0.82 -16.00
CA PRO A 109 0.10 -0.50 -15.56
C PRO A 109 0.49 -1.60 -16.55
N VAL A 110 0.96 -2.73 -16.02
CA VAL A 110 1.01 -4.02 -16.72
C VAL A 110 0.00 -4.92 -16.05
N ILE A 111 -1.05 -5.35 -16.76
CA ILE A 111 -2.11 -6.19 -16.20
C ILE A 111 -2.33 -7.38 -17.12
N GLU A 112 -2.18 -8.58 -16.58
CA GLU A 112 -2.46 -9.86 -17.23
C GLU A 112 -3.60 -10.56 -16.51
N VAL A 113 -4.66 -10.88 -17.24
CA VAL A 113 -5.78 -11.70 -16.77
C VAL A 113 -5.54 -13.13 -17.21
N ALA A 114 -5.65 -14.08 -16.29
CA ALA A 114 -5.47 -15.51 -16.56
C ALA A 114 -6.38 -16.00 -17.70
N ALA A 115 -5.99 -17.03 -18.46
CA ALA A 115 -6.81 -17.53 -19.56
C ALA A 115 -8.16 -18.10 -19.07
N ASP A 116 -8.25 -18.60 -17.84
CA ASP A 116 -9.49 -19.04 -17.21
C ASP A 116 -10.43 -17.90 -16.75
N GLY A 117 -9.94 -16.68 -16.62
CA GLY A 117 -10.72 -15.51 -16.16
C GLY A 117 -10.89 -15.42 -14.64
N GLU A 118 -10.32 -16.30 -13.85
CA GLU A 118 -10.54 -16.38 -12.40
C GLU A 118 -9.58 -15.48 -11.61
N THR A 119 -8.39 -15.23 -12.17
CA THR A 119 -7.35 -14.43 -11.52
C THR A 119 -6.69 -13.45 -12.47
N ALA A 120 -6.04 -12.44 -11.91
CA ALA A 120 -5.24 -11.49 -12.66
C ALA A 120 -4.00 -11.08 -11.87
N LYS A 121 -3.00 -10.55 -12.59
CA LYS A 121 -1.82 -9.91 -12.01
C LYS A 121 -1.71 -8.49 -12.49
N GLY A 122 -1.25 -7.60 -11.62
CA GLY A 122 -1.03 -6.21 -11.98
C GLY A 122 0.24 -5.64 -11.36
N LEU A 123 0.91 -4.80 -12.12
CA LEU A 123 2.09 -4.05 -11.68
C LEU A 123 1.93 -2.59 -12.08
N TRP A 124 2.15 -1.69 -11.14
CA TRP A 124 2.16 -0.24 -11.34
C TRP A 124 3.42 0.35 -10.76
N PHE A 125 4.02 1.25 -11.50
CA PHE A 125 5.02 2.12 -10.98
C PHE A 125 4.35 3.26 -10.19
N CYS A 126 4.89 3.60 -9.01
CA CYS A 126 4.30 4.56 -8.11
C CYS A 126 5.34 5.54 -7.59
N LEU A 127 5.11 6.83 -7.83
CA LEU A 127 5.82 7.93 -7.18
C LEU A 127 4.92 8.47 -6.07
N GLY A 128 5.39 8.45 -4.82
CA GLY A 128 4.63 8.92 -3.67
C GLY A 128 5.14 10.24 -3.12
N CYS A 129 4.20 11.09 -2.69
CA CYS A 129 4.46 12.24 -1.84
C CYS A 129 3.72 12.03 -0.54
N ASN A 130 4.43 12.09 0.58
CA ASN A 130 3.83 11.90 1.88
C ASN A 130 4.14 13.09 2.79
N ALA A 131 3.22 13.40 3.68
CA ALA A 131 3.46 14.23 4.84
C ALA A 131 2.88 13.53 6.07
N GLU A 132 3.69 13.46 7.12
CA GLU A 132 3.33 12.88 8.40
C GLU A 132 3.46 13.93 9.50
N VAL A 133 2.64 13.81 10.52
CA VAL A 133 2.76 14.62 11.71
C VAL A 133 3.53 13.84 12.75
N THR A 134 4.76 14.26 13.00
CA THR A 134 5.64 13.67 14.00
C THR A 134 5.71 14.55 15.24
N THR A 135 6.38 14.07 16.27
CA THR A 135 6.68 14.88 17.45
C THR A 135 7.60 16.06 17.19
N ARG A 136 8.39 15.99 16.11
CA ARG A 136 9.23 17.11 15.65
C ARG A 136 8.44 18.15 14.85
N GLY A 137 7.29 17.76 14.30
CA GLY A 137 6.44 18.60 13.46
C GLY A 137 5.98 17.87 12.22
N PRO A 138 5.36 18.55 11.25
CA PRO A 138 5.08 17.98 9.94
C PRO A 138 6.38 17.68 9.20
N GLU A 139 6.51 16.48 8.67
CA GLU A 139 7.65 16.05 7.87
C GLU A 139 7.15 15.49 6.53
N ALA A 140 7.79 15.89 5.45
CA ALA A 140 7.44 15.43 4.11
C ALA A 140 8.52 14.48 3.57
N SER A 141 8.06 13.45 2.85
CA SER A 141 8.94 12.46 2.22
C SER A 141 8.53 12.14 0.79
N TRP A 142 9.50 11.64 0.04
CA TRP A 142 9.33 11.04 -1.26
C TRP A 142 9.42 9.52 -1.15
N THR A 143 8.48 8.83 -1.77
CA THR A 143 8.60 7.39 -1.99
C THR A 143 8.56 7.11 -3.49
N TRP A 144 9.33 6.14 -3.93
CA TRP A 144 9.36 5.71 -5.31
C TRP A 144 9.49 4.21 -5.37
N GLY A 145 8.55 3.55 -6.01
CA GLY A 145 8.50 2.10 -6.03
C GLY A 145 7.37 1.54 -6.85
N TYR A 146 6.76 0.47 -6.38
CA TYR A 146 5.78 -0.30 -7.13
C TYR A 146 4.62 -0.73 -6.25
N PHE A 147 3.43 -0.76 -6.86
CA PHE A 147 2.36 -1.65 -6.44
C PHE A 147 2.35 -2.86 -7.36
N ALA A 148 2.36 -4.05 -6.78
CA ALA A 148 2.21 -5.31 -7.49
C ALA A 148 1.17 -6.18 -6.78
N GLY A 149 0.27 -6.81 -7.52
CA GLY A 149 -0.78 -7.60 -6.88
C GLY A 149 -1.31 -8.74 -7.72
N ASP A 150 -1.75 -9.76 -6.99
CA ASP A 150 -2.64 -10.79 -7.50
C ASP A 150 -4.07 -10.37 -7.18
N PHE A 151 -4.94 -10.52 -8.15
CA PHE A 151 -6.37 -10.24 -8.06
C PHE A 151 -7.15 -11.53 -8.28
N ILE A 152 -8.29 -11.64 -7.63
CA ILE A 152 -9.19 -12.79 -7.76
C ILE A 152 -10.61 -12.30 -8.07
N TYR A 153 -11.30 -13.01 -8.96
CA TYR A 153 -12.71 -12.76 -9.23
C TYR A 153 -13.55 -13.48 -8.17
N GLU A 154 -14.19 -12.71 -7.29
CA GLU A 154 -14.90 -13.21 -6.11
C GLU A 154 -16.22 -12.47 -5.94
N GLY A 155 -17.36 -13.20 -5.88
CA GLY A 155 -18.67 -12.59 -5.64
C GLY A 155 -19.08 -11.59 -6.72
N ASP A 156 -18.85 -11.91 -7.99
CA ASP A 156 -19.16 -11.08 -9.15
C ASP A 156 -18.35 -9.77 -9.26
N ASP A 157 -17.19 -9.68 -8.57
CA ASP A 157 -16.31 -8.52 -8.64
C ASP A 157 -14.84 -8.91 -8.49
N TRP A 158 -13.94 -8.09 -9.00
CA TRP A 158 -12.51 -8.25 -8.77
C TRP A 158 -12.12 -7.77 -7.38
N LYS A 159 -11.30 -8.56 -6.67
CA LYS A 159 -10.76 -8.24 -5.34
C LYS A 159 -9.24 -8.33 -5.33
N ILE A 160 -8.60 -7.54 -4.49
CA ILE A 160 -7.17 -7.65 -4.19
C ILE A 160 -6.97 -8.90 -3.33
N TRP A 161 -6.20 -9.85 -3.82
CA TRP A 161 -5.85 -11.06 -3.08
C TRP A 161 -4.50 -10.89 -2.37
N HIS A 162 -3.47 -10.59 -3.14
CA HIS A 162 -2.15 -10.26 -2.60
C HIS A 162 -1.75 -8.88 -3.10
N LEU A 163 -1.25 -8.02 -2.22
CA LEU A 163 -0.76 -6.71 -2.59
C LEU A 163 0.62 -6.46 -1.99
N GLN A 164 1.56 -6.12 -2.85
CA GLN A 164 2.88 -5.61 -2.47
C GLN A 164 2.93 -4.11 -2.73
N TYR A 165 3.41 -3.34 -1.76
CA TYR A 165 3.85 -1.96 -1.92
C TYR A 165 5.32 -1.89 -1.55
N LEU A 166 6.18 -1.87 -2.55
CA LEU A 166 7.63 -1.97 -2.41
C LEU A 166 8.29 -0.69 -2.92
N ASN A 167 9.03 -0.03 -2.04
CA ASN A 167 9.76 1.19 -2.37
C ASN A 167 11.22 0.89 -2.72
N ASP A 168 11.74 1.56 -3.75
CA ASP A 168 13.16 1.70 -4.00
C ASP A 168 13.73 2.91 -3.27
N ILE A 169 12.96 3.99 -3.21
CA ILE A 169 13.32 5.23 -2.54
C ILE A 169 12.29 5.50 -1.45
N ASP A 170 12.77 5.78 -0.25
CA ASP A 170 12.02 6.38 0.84
C ASP A 170 12.93 7.38 1.52
N SER A 171 12.65 8.67 1.38
CA SER A 171 13.56 9.73 1.77
C SER A 171 12.81 10.99 2.17
N LEU A 172 13.23 11.61 3.26
CA LEU A 172 12.77 12.95 3.63
C LEU A 172 13.10 13.96 2.52
N CYS A 173 12.21 14.91 2.27
CA CYS A 173 12.37 15.92 1.21
C CYS A 173 13.65 16.75 1.33
N GLY A 174 14.20 16.90 2.53
CA GLY A 174 15.46 17.60 2.78
C GLY A 174 16.72 16.75 2.62
N GLN A 175 16.59 15.47 2.27
CA GLN A 175 17.71 14.52 2.16
C GLN A 175 17.97 14.13 0.71
N SER A 176 19.18 13.65 0.41
CA SER A 176 19.55 13.12 -0.89
C SER A 176 19.35 11.61 -0.91
N TRP A 177 18.39 11.11 -1.65
CA TRP A 177 18.15 9.68 -1.84
C TRP A 177 19.32 8.92 -2.53
N GLY A 178 20.26 9.63 -3.17
CA GLY A 178 21.46 9.03 -3.76
C GLY A 178 22.59 8.78 -2.76
N LYS A 179 22.43 9.20 -1.50
CA LYS A 179 23.33 8.88 -0.39
C LYS A 179 22.69 7.82 0.48
N GLU A 180 23.46 7.24 1.39
CA GLU A 180 22.90 6.38 2.42
C GLU A 180 21.94 7.21 3.28
N VAL A 181 20.65 6.89 3.21
CA VAL A 181 19.59 7.61 3.89
C VAL A 181 19.06 6.71 4.99
N THR A 182 18.86 7.26 6.18
CA THR A 182 18.09 6.59 7.22
C THR A 182 16.64 6.52 6.72
N PRO A 183 16.03 5.32 6.65
CA PRO A 183 14.62 5.19 6.27
C PRO A 183 13.76 6.09 7.16
N TYR A 184 12.75 6.70 6.55
CA TYR A 184 11.74 7.46 7.28
C TYR A 184 10.62 6.53 7.75
N PRO A 185 10.07 6.80 8.93
CA PRO A 185 10.63 7.58 10.04
C PRO A 185 11.33 6.66 11.04
N GLU A 186 12.32 7.20 11.73
CA GLU A 186 12.81 6.53 12.94
C GLU A 186 11.61 6.23 13.86
N GLU A 187 11.52 5.02 14.39
CA GLU A 187 10.42 4.59 15.29
C GLU A 187 10.14 5.61 16.40
N ASP A 188 11.18 6.30 16.88
CA ASP A 188 11.09 7.33 17.92
C ASP A 188 10.30 8.58 17.48
N ALA A 189 10.11 8.82 16.18
CA ALA A 189 9.37 9.99 15.71
C ALA A 189 7.86 9.90 16.04
N PHE A 190 7.34 8.71 16.29
CA PHE A 190 5.93 8.49 16.64
C PHE A 190 5.70 8.07 18.10
N LYS A 191 6.75 7.69 18.84
CA LYS A 191 6.65 7.22 20.24
C LYS A 191 5.80 8.10 21.15
N PRO A 192 5.81 9.43 21.03
CA PRO A 192 5.00 10.27 21.91
C PRO A 192 3.55 10.50 21.43
N LEU A 193 3.07 9.85 20.38
CA LEU A 193 1.64 9.86 20.04
C LEU A 193 0.79 9.01 21.00
N GLY A 194 1.38 8.50 22.09
CA GLY A 194 0.76 7.66 23.10
C GLY A 194 1.32 6.23 23.08
N GLU A 195 0.65 5.30 23.74
CA GLU A 195 0.98 3.87 23.72
C GLU A 195 0.56 3.19 22.39
N PHE A 196 0.69 3.90 21.27
CA PHE A 196 0.31 3.35 19.97
C PHE A 196 1.50 2.59 19.36
N GLU A 197 1.24 1.34 19.00
CA GLU A 197 2.16 0.51 18.25
C GLU A 197 1.46 -0.04 17.00
N MET A 198 2.16 -0.10 15.88
CA MET A 198 1.68 -0.81 14.69
C MET A 198 1.62 -2.31 15.01
N PRO A 199 0.61 -3.05 14.54
CA PRO A 199 0.60 -4.48 14.68
C PRO A 199 1.86 -5.08 14.05
N PRO A 200 2.46 -6.12 14.68
CA PRO A 200 3.66 -6.76 14.13
C PRO A 200 3.33 -7.44 12.80
N TYR A 201 4.30 -7.51 11.91
CA TYR A 201 4.18 -8.32 10.70
C TYR A 201 3.89 -9.77 11.05
N THR A 202 3.04 -10.43 10.26
CA THR A 202 2.85 -11.88 10.32
C THR A 202 4.15 -12.60 9.93
N VAL A 203 4.86 -12.06 8.91
CA VAL A 203 6.20 -12.48 8.52
C VAL A 203 7.07 -11.24 8.45
N ALA A 204 8.05 -11.14 9.36
CA ALA A 204 9.02 -10.05 9.42
C ALA A 204 10.28 -10.45 8.66
N GLU A 205 10.22 -10.41 7.34
CA GLU A 205 11.33 -10.73 6.45
C GLU A 205 11.44 -9.65 5.37
N ALA A 206 12.63 -9.12 5.16
CA ALA A 206 12.88 -8.08 4.17
C ALA A 206 12.69 -8.65 2.75
N VAL A 207 11.68 -8.12 2.04
CA VAL A 207 11.33 -8.51 0.66
C VAL A 207 12.18 -7.74 -0.35
N ARG A 208 12.40 -6.44 -0.09
CA ARG A 208 13.13 -5.57 -0.99
C ARG A 208 13.87 -4.49 -0.19
N PRO A 209 15.21 -4.42 -0.30
CA PRO A 209 15.97 -3.32 0.28
C PRO A 209 15.79 -2.04 -0.54
N LEU A 210 15.86 -0.88 0.11
CA LEU A 210 15.90 0.41 -0.57
C LEU A 210 17.11 0.49 -1.53
N TYR A 211 17.00 1.34 -2.55
CA TYR A 211 18.08 1.58 -3.52
C TYR A 211 19.37 2.03 -2.83
N ARG A 212 20.47 1.47 -3.31
CA ARG A 212 21.82 1.91 -2.99
C ARG A 212 22.68 1.86 -4.26
N VAL A 213 23.54 2.84 -4.42
CA VAL A 213 24.43 2.94 -5.58
C VAL A 213 25.41 1.77 -5.69
N ASP A 214 25.72 1.09 -4.60
CA ASP A 214 26.67 -0.03 -4.49
C ASP A 214 26.01 -1.41 -4.63
N ARG A 215 24.70 -1.48 -4.95
CA ARG A 215 23.97 -2.74 -5.12
C ARG A 215 23.27 -2.81 -6.48
N PRO A 216 23.20 -4.01 -7.09
CA PRO A 216 22.39 -4.20 -8.28
C PRO A 216 20.90 -3.99 -7.97
N LEU A 217 20.15 -3.52 -8.94
CA LEU A 217 18.69 -3.50 -8.85
C LEU A 217 18.17 -4.94 -8.81
N THR A 218 17.15 -5.16 -7.98
CA THR A 218 16.45 -6.45 -7.91
C THR A 218 15.38 -6.52 -8.99
N LEU A 219 15.04 -7.75 -9.43
CA LEU A 219 13.93 -8.00 -10.37
C LEU A 219 12.59 -8.21 -9.64
N THR A 220 12.52 -7.89 -8.37
CA THR A 220 11.30 -7.93 -7.55
C THR A 220 10.69 -6.53 -7.50
N PRO A 221 9.37 -6.36 -7.68
CA PRO A 221 8.41 -7.39 -8.06
C PRO A 221 8.57 -7.80 -9.53
N ARG A 222 8.23 -9.06 -9.86
CA ARG A 222 8.25 -9.55 -11.23
C ARG A 222 7.22 -8.83 -12.09
N ILE A 223 7.53 -8.65 -13.37
CA ILE A 223 6.56 -8.13 -14.35
C ILE A 223 5.55 -9.27 -14.66
N PRO A 224 4.24 -9.00 -14.67
CA PRO A 224 3.24 -9.97 -15.11
C PRO A 224 3.50 -10.42 -16.55
N GLU A 225 3.34 -11.73 -16.78
CA GLU A 225 3.37 -12.35 -18.09
C GLU A 225 2.06 -13.11 -18.32
N PRO A 226 1.62 -13.32 -19.56
CA PRO A 226 0.43 -14.10 -19.87
C PRO A 226 0.49 -15.49 -19.25
N TYR A 227 -0.60 -15.96 -18.67
CA TYR A 227 -0.69 -17.27 -18.01
C TYR A 227 -2.10 -17.88 -18.14
N ASP A 228 -2.19 -19.22 -17.99
CA ASP A 228 -3.46 -19.91 -18.17
C ASP A 228 -4.29 -19.94 -16.89
N THR A 229 -3.68 -20.35 -15.78
CA THR A 229 -4.30 -20.46 -14.45
C THR A 229 -3.32 -20.00 -13.38
N PHE A 230 -3.82 -19.68 -12.19
CA PHE A 230 -2.96 -19.25 -11.06
C PHE A 230 -1.96 -20.34 -10.63
N ALA A 231 -2.28 -21.62 -10.87
CA ALA A 231 -1.41 -22.73 -10.50
C ALA A 231 -0.11 -22.83 -11.33
N ASN A 232 -0.09 -22.26 -12.53
CA ASN A 232 1.07 -22.32 -13.44
C ASN A 232 1.83 -21.00 -13.59
N THR A 233 1.64 -20.07 -12.64
CA THR A 233 2.36 -18.80 -12.59
C THR A 233 2.97 -18.54 -11.19
N PHE A 234 3.72 -17.47 -11.04
CA PHE A 234 4.21 -17.03 -9.74
C PHE A 234 3.09 -16.37 -8.91
N SER A 235 3.31 -16.18 -7.61
CA SER A 235 2.39 -15.45 -6.73
C SER A 235 3.12 -14.33 -6.00
N TYR A 236 2.57 -13.13 -6.03
CA TYR A 236 3.05 -12.02 -5.23
C TYR A 236 2.89 -12.25 -3.72
N GLY A 237 1.94 -13.12 -3.30
CA GLY A 237 1.78 -13.53 -1.90
C GLY A 237 2.88 -14.49 -1.43
N LYS A 238 3.32 -15.40 -2.29
CA LYS A 238 4.34 -16.41 -1.94
C LYS A 238 5.79 -15.91 -2.06
N GLU A 239 6.04 -14.90 -2.88
CA GLU A 239 7.36 -14.29 -3.01
C GLU A 239 7.75 -13.47 -1.78
N ALA A 240 6.77 -13.09 -0.97
CA ALA A 240 6.99 -12.44 0.32
C ALA A 240 7.48 -13.41 1.42
N ALA A 241 7.47 -14.72 1.15
CA ALA A 241 7.82 -15.78 2.10
C ALA A 241 9.08 -16.58 1.72
N ARG A 242 9.93 -16.05 0.81
CA ARG A 242 11.17 -16.71 0.37
C ARG A 242 12.39 -15.85 0.57
#